data_5e67ef4e722071890508cfff53e996e1
#
_entry.id   5e67ef4e722071890508cfff53e996e1
#
_cell.length_a   1.000
_cell.length_b   1.000
_cell.length_c   1.000
_cell.angle_alpha   90.00
_cell.angle_beta   90.00
_cell.angle_gamma   90.00
#
_symmetry.space_group_name_H-M   'P 1'
#
loop_
_entity.id
_entity.type
_entity.pdbx_description
1 polymer ?
#
loop_
_entity_poly.entity_id
_entity_poly.type
_entity_poly.pdbx_seq_one_letter_code
_entity_poly.pdbx_strand_id
1 'polypeptide(L)'
;MKSREWEYIFTKNGTIKLMKYHGAETDVSLPAFINGTAVTDISVNTFGDRKLRSLYISENIQFIEKGFFKYNYISKGITASAKSDRYYSADGVLYNRERTVLISCPKEREQVEILPITLKIADYAFYKCRRLENVVMP
;
A
#
# COMPACT_ATOMS: atom_id res chain seq x y z
N MET A 1 9.12 17.98 -7.49
CA MET A 1 7.97 18.85 -7.75
C MET A 1 6.93 18.69 -6.67
N LYS A 2 6.00 19.59 -6.56
CA LYS A 2 5.06 19.58 -5.45
C LYS A 2 3.66 19.95 -5.93
N SER A 3 2.70 19.09 -5.60
CA SER A 3 1.29 19.43 -5.65
C SER A 3 0.88 19.95 -4.26
N ARG A 4 -0.42 20.18 -4.03
CA ARG A 4 -0.91 20.67 -2.75
C ARG A 4 -0.49 19.80 -1.55
N GLU A 5 -0.56 18.48 -1.70
CA GLU A 5 -0.30 17.54 -0.61
C GLU A 5 0.91 16.63 -0.85
N TRP A 6 1.42 16.60 -2.07
CA TRP A 6 2.44 15.61 -2.45
C TRP A 6 3.67 16.26 -3.03
N GLU A 7 4.85 15.84 -2.57
CA GLU A 7 6.08 16.01 -3.33
C GLU A 7 6.26 14.79 -4.21
N TYR A 8 6.66 15.02 -5.46
CA TYR A 8 6.81 13.95 -6.43
C TYR A 8 7.91 14.27 -7.43
N ILE A 9 8.37 13.23 -8.11
CA ILE A 9 9.29 13.36 -9.23
C ILE A 9 8.68 12.65 -10.43
N PHE A 10 9.21 12.95 -11.62
CA PHE A 10 8.84 12.21 -12.83
C PHE A 10 9.76 11.01 -12.97
N THR A 11 9.19 9.85 -13.29
CA THR A 11 9.95 8.66 -13.65
C THR A 11 10.53 8.84 -15.06
N LYS A 12 11.43 7.98 -15.45
CA LYS A 12 11.98 8.03 -16.82
C LYS A 12 10.93 7.74 -17.90
N ASN A 13 9.80 7.17 -17.53
CA ASN A 13 8.67 6.93 -18.45
C ASN A 13 7.70 8.11 -18.51
N GLY A 14 8.00 9.21 -17.80
CA GLY A 14 7.13 10.38 -17.78
C GLY A 14 5.93 10.29 -16.84
N THR A 15 5.86 9.25 -16.03
CA THR A 15 4.83 9.12 -15.00
C THR A 15 5.32 9.70 -13.67
N ILE A 16 4.53 9.62 -12.62
CA ILE A 16 4.85 10.25 -11.33
C ILE A 16 5.20 9.19 -10.29
N LYS A 17 6.27 9.47 -9.55
CA LYS A 17 6.62 8.77 -8.31
C LYS A 17 6.37 9.70 -7.14
N LEU A 18 5.51 9.27 -6.22
CA LEU A 18 5.26 10.01 -4.98
C LEU A 18 6.46 9.88 -4.05
N MET A 19 6.95 10.99 -3.53
CA MET A 19 8.14 11.04 -2.68
C MET A 19 7.82 11.39 -1.24
N LYS A 20 6.83 12.26 -1.00
CA LYS A 20 6.47 12.69 0.34
C LYS A 20 5.05 13.21 0.41
N TYR A 21 4.36 12.83 1.48
CA TYR A 21 3.02 13.29 1.78
C TYR A 21 3.07 14.43 2.80
N HIS A 22 2.43 15.55 2.48
CA HIS A 22 2.34 16.73 3.34
C HIS A 22 0.93 16.98 3.88
N GLY A 23 -0.03 16.14 3.51
CA GLY A 23 -1.40 16.29 4.00
C GLY A 23 -1.52 15.97 5.48
N ALA A 24 -2.70 16.21 6.03
CA ALA A 24 -3.00 15.99 7.46
C ALA A 24 -3.82 14.74 7.74
N GLU A 25 -4.25 14.03 6.69
CA GLU A 25 -5.14 12.89 6.84
C GLU A 25 -4.40 11.65 7.31
N THR A 26 -5.11 10.77 8.04
CA THR A 26 -4.61 9.45 8.41
C THR A 26 -5.26 8.34 7.58
N ASP A 27 -6.40 8.62 6.97
CA ASP A 27 -6.99 7.77 5.92
C ASP A 27 -6.56 8.38 4.60
N VAL A 28 -5.58 7.79 3.93
CA VAL A 28 -4.95 8.40 2.77
C VAL A 28 -5.28 7.60 1.50
N SER A 29 -5.71 8.32 0.47
CA SER A 29 -5.89 7.75 -0.87
C SER A 29 -4.76 8.24 -1.76
N LEU A 30 -4.03 7.31 -2.36
CA LEU A 30 -3.01 7.68 -3.35
C LEU A 30 -3.73 8.21 -4.61
N PRO A 31 -3.33 9.37 -5.14
CA PRO A 31 -3.98 9.90 -6.34
C PRO A 31 -3.66 9.05 -7.57
N ALA A 32 -4.64 8.86 -8.44
CA ALA A 32 -4.42 8.17 -9.71
C ALA A 32 -3.67 9.05 -10.71
N PHE A 33 -3.89 10.38 -10.63
CA PHE A 33 -3.26 11.39 -11.48
C PHE A 33 -2.91 12.62 -10.68
N ILE A 34 -1.85 13.30 -11.08
CA ILE A 34 -1.55 14.66 -10.63
C ILE A 34 -1.35 15.50 -11.88
N ASN A 35 -2.14 16.56 -12.03
CA ASN A 35 -2.09 17.43 -13.22
C ASN A 35 -2.14 16.66 -14.54
N GLY A 36 -2.99 15.63 -14.59
CA GLY A 36 -3.19 14.83 -15.80
C GLY A 36 -2.14 13.75 -16.05
N THR A 37 -1.14 13.64 -15.18
CA THR A 37 -0.08 12.62 -15.32
C THR A 37 -0.33 11.47 -14.34
N ALA A 38 -0.27 10.23 -14.83
CA ALA A 38 -0.52 9.05 -14.02
C ALA A 38 0.51 8.90 -12.90
N VAL A 39 0.02 8.55 -11.72
CA VAL A 39 0.86 8.25 -10.55
C VAL A 39 1.06 6.75 -10.51
N THR A 40 2.30 6.32 -10.78
CA THR A 40 2.61 4.89 -10.94
C THR A 40 3.52 4.32 -9.87
N ASP A 41 4.24 5.16 -9.16
CA ASP A 41 5.26 4.74 -8.20
C ASP A 41 5.07 5.43 -6.86
N ILE A 42 5.47 4.76 -5.79
CA ILE A 42 5.51 5.36 -4.46
C ILE A 42 6.82 4.98 -3.75
N SER A 43 7.47 6.01 -3.17
CA SER A 43 8.72 5.86 -2.43
C SER A 43 8.49 5.26 -1.05
N VAL A 44 9.47 4.52 -0.56
CA VAL A 44 9.48 3.97 0.79
C VAL A 44 9.43 5.07 1.86
N ASN A 45 9.89 6.29 1.56
CA ASN A 45 9.94 7.40 2.53
C ASN A 45 8.72 8.31 2.50
N THR A 46 7.70 7.98 1.73
CA THR A 46 6.57 8.88 1.45
C THR A 46 5.87 9.37 2.70
N PHE A 47 5.66 8.51 3.69
CA PHE A 47 4.92 8.89 4.90
C PHE A 47 5.80 9.15 6.12
N GLY A 48 7.09 8.86 6.05
CA GLY A 48 8.01 9.09 7.17
C GLY A 48 7.55 8.39 8.46
N ASP A 49 7.49 9.13 9.55
CA ASP A 49 7.09 8.59 10.85
C ASP A 49 5.57 8.64 11.10
N ARG A 50 4.79 9.01 10.11
CA ARG A 50 3.33 9.09 10.28
C ARG A 50 2.74 7.71 10.45
N LYS A 51 1.75 7.63 11.33
CA LYS A 51 0.95 6.42 11.48
C LYS A 51 -0.35 6.62 10.73
N LEU A 52 -0.52 5.92 9.63
CA LEU A 52 -1.75 5.96 8.86
C LEU A 52 -2.75 4.99 9.46
N ARG A 53 -4.02 5.35 9.38
CA ARG A 53 -5.11 4.43 9.71
C ARG A 53 -5.41 3.51 8.54
N SER A 54 -5.53 4.09 7.34
CA SER A 54 -5.79 3.31 6.13
C SER A 54 -5.06 3.89 4.92
N LEU A 55 -4.83 3.03 3.94
CA LEU A 55 -4.21 3.41 2.68
C LEU A 55 -5.02 2.84 1.52
N TYR A 56 -5.45 3.69 0.59
CA TYR A 56 -6.09 3.28 -0.65
C TYR A 56 -5.08 3.38 -1.79
N ILE A 57 -4.85 2.27 -2.47
CA ILE A 57 -3.93 2.17 -3.60
C ILE A 57 -4.73 2.33 -4.88
N SER A 58 -4.51 3.43 -5.59
CA SER A 58 -5.22 3.75 -6.83
C SER A 58 -4.80 2.84 -7.98
N GLU A 59 -5.61 2.85 -9.03
CA GLU A 59 -5.49 1.90 -10.13
C GLU A 59 -4.19 2.00 -10.93
N ASN A 60 -3.54 3.16 -10.94
CA ASN A 60 -2.33 3.36 -11.75
C ASN A 60 -1.03 2.99 -11.04
N ILE A 61 -1.08 2.66 -9.76
CA ILE A 61 0.14 2.26 -9.02
C ILE A 61 0.63 0.93 -9.56
N GLN A 62 1.87 0.92 -10.06
CA GLN A 62 2.55 -0.25 -10.59
C GLN A 62 3.71 -0.70 -9.70
N PHE A 63 4.37 0.25 -9.05
CA PHE A 63 5.57 -0.02 -8.28
C PHE A 63 5.50 0.60 -6.89
N ILE A 64 5.44 -0.27 -5.89
CA ILE A 64 5.59 0.11 -4.49
C ILE A 64 7.03 -0.22 -4.12
N GLU A 65 7.81 0.79 -3.76
CA GLU A 65 9.24 0.59 -3.52
C GLU A 65 9.49 -0.48 -2.46
N LYS A 66 10.50 -1.31 -2.68
CA LYS A 66 10.88 -2.40 -1.77
C LYS A 66 11.09 -1.86 -0.35
N GLY A 67 10.51 -2.55 0.61
CA GLY A 67 10.57 -2.14 2.02
C GLY A 67 9.47 -1.17 2.45
N PHE A 68 8.60 -0.75 1.53
CA PHE A 68 7.53 0.20 1.86
C PHE A 68 6.74 -0.23 3.09
N PHE A 69 6.27 -1.47 3.15
CA PHE A 69 5.44 -1.93 4.25
C PHE A 69 6.23 -2.25 5.52
N LYS A 70 7.55 -2.31 5.44
CA LYS A 70 8.40 -2.37 6.62
C LYS A 70 8.51 -1.01 7.30
N TYR A 71 8.64 0.05 6.50
CA TYR A 71 8.92 1.40 7.01
C TYR A 71 7.71 2.31 7.14
N ASN A 72 6.55 1.89 6.66
CA ASN A 72 5.33 2.68 6.78
C ASN A 72 4.30 1.95 7.63
N TYR A 73 3.71 2.66 8.58
CA TYR A 73 2.75 2.09 9.53
C TYR A 73 1.33 2.35 9.05
N ILE A 74 0.57 1.28 8.80
CA ILE A 74 -0.83 1.34 8.43
C ILE A 74 -1.59 0.44 9.38
N SER A 75 -2.47 1.02 10.20
CA SER A 75 -3.04 0.28 11.34
C SER A 75 -4.26 -0.58 11.00
N LYS A 76 -5.20 -0.08 10.21
CA LYS A 76 -6.52 -0.70 10.06
C LYS A 76 -6.77 -1.40 8.74
N GLY A 77 -6.34 -0.84 7.63
CA GLY A 77 -6.67 -1.43 6.33
C GLY A 77 -5.85 -0.90 5.18
N ILE A 78 -5.56 -1.79 4.24
CA ILE A 78 -4.94 -1.47 2.96
C ILE A 78 -5.92 -1.94 1.89
N THR A 79 -6.41 -1.01 1.07
CA THR A 79 -7.41 -1.32 0.03
C THR A 79 -6.85 -0.96 -1.33
N ALA A 80 -6.97 -1.86 -2.29
CA ALA A 80 -6.59 -1.62 -3.67
C ALA A 80 -7.82 -1.32 -4.50
N SER A 81 -7.69 -0.43 -5.48
CA SER A 81 -8.74 -0.16 -6.46
C SER A 81 -9.14 -1.45 -7.17
N ALA A 82 -10.45 -1.65 -7.38
CA ALA A 82 -10.95 -2.77 -8.17
C ALA A 82 -10.44 -2.74 -9.62
N LYS A 83 -10.00 -1.57 -10.09
CA LYS A 83 -9.45 -1.38 -11.44
C LYS A 83 -7.95 -1.62 -11.52
N SER A 84 -7.27 -1.89 -10.38
CA SER A 84 -5.84 -2.18 -10.40
C SER A 84 -5.57 -3.48 -11.14
N ASP A 85 -4.56 -3.46 -12.00
CA ASP A 85 -4.08 -4.68 -12.66
C ASP A 85 -2.88 -5.31 -11.94
N ARG A 86 -2.42 -4.70 -10.84
CA ARG A 86 -1.26 -5.18 -10.05
C ARG A 86 -1.64 -5.66 -8.67
N TYR A 87 -2.66 -5.08 -8.06
CA TYR A 87 -2.96 -5.32 -6.66
C TYR A 87 -4.42 -5.70 -6.45
N TYR A 88 -4.63 -6.48 -5.41
CA TYR A 88 -5.93 -6.90 -4.95
C TYR A 88 -5.97 -6.79 -3.43
N SER A 89 -7.09 -6.41 -2.86
CA SER A 89 -7.25 -6.40 -1.42
C SER A 89 -8.48 -7.19 -1.02
N ALA A 90 -8.38 -7.85 0.11
CA ALA A 90 -9.48 -8.58 0.72
C ALA A 90 -9.47 -8.30 2.22
N ASP A 91 -10.57 -7.74 2.72
CA ASP A 91 -10.71 -7.43 4.15
C ASP A 91 -9.54 -6.58 4.68
N GLY A 92 -9.08 -5.61 3.89
CA GLY A 92 -8.02 -4.69 4.28
C GLY A 92 -6.61 -5.28 4.22
N VAL A 93 -6.44 -6.49 3.71
CA VAL A 93 -5.14 -7.14 3.52
C VAL A 93 -4.77 -7.07 2.05
N LEU A 94 -3.53 -6.68 1.77
CA LEU A 94 -3.06 -6.46 0.40
C LEU A 94 -2.43 -7.71 -0.19
N TYR A 95 -2.85 -8.03 -1.41
CA TYR A 95 -2.33 -9.13 -2.22
C TYR A 95 -1.91 -8.63 -3.59
N ASN A 96 -1.15 -9.45 -4.32
CA ASN A 96 -0.99 -9.22 -5.76
C ASN A 96 -2.32 -9.49 -6.48
N ARG A 97 -2.43 -9.07 -7.74
CA ARG A 97 -3.68 -9.20 -8.51
C ARG A 97 -4.14 -10.65 -8.62
N GLU A 98 -3.21 -11.59 -8.80
CA GLU A 98 -3.50 -13.02 -8.91
C GLU A 98 -3.92 -13.66 -7.59
N ARG A 99 -3.78 -12.95 -6.47
CA ARG A 99 -4.09 -13.41 -5.11
C ARG A 99 -3.22 -14.58 -4.64
N THR A 100 -2.06 -14.72 -5.26
CA THR A 100 -1.11 -15.79 -4.94
C THR A 100 -0.05 -15.35 -3.92
N VAL A 101 0.12 -14.03 -3.71
CA VAL A 101 1.09 -13.47 -2.76
C VAL A 101 0.36 -12.55 -1.81
N LEU A 102 0.43 -12.81 -0.52
CA LEU A 102 0.01 -11.88 0.52
C LEU A 102 1.13 -10.87 0.71
N ILE A 103 0.87 -9.59 0.39
CA ILE A 103 1.88 -8.54 0.41
C ILE A 103 2.00 -7.87 1.77
N SER A 104 0.88 -7.47 2.37
CA SER A 104 0.92 -6.79 3.67
C SER A 104 -0.39 -6.89 4.44
N CYS A 105 -0.25 -7.12 5.74
CA CYS A 105 -1.34 -7.09 6.71
C CYS A 105 -1.27 -5.79 7.51
N PRO A 106 -2.40 -5.13 7.80
CA PRO A 106 -2.42 -3.97 8.68
C PRO A 106 -1.90 -4.29 10.08
N LYS A 107 -1.24 -3.33 10.70
CA LYS A 107 -0.44 -3.55 11.91
C LYS A 107 -1.24 -3.88 13.17
N GLU A 108 -2.51 -3.45 13.23
CA GLU A 108 -3.33 -3.64 14.43
C GLU A 108 -4.42 -4.69 14.26
N ARG A 109 -4.28 -5.56 13.27
CA ARG A 109 -5.19 -6.69 13.09
C ARG A 109 -4.98 -7.74 14.19
N GLU A 110 -6.09 -8.25 14.71
CA GLU A 110 -6.08 -9.32 15.69
C GLU A 110 -6.20 -10.69 15.04
N GLN A 111 -6.84 -10.75 13.87
CA GLN A 111 -6.93 -12.00 13.11
C GLN A 111 -6.91 -11.72 11.60
N VAL A 112 -6.42 -12.69 10.86
CA VAL A 112 -6.34 -12.65 9.41
C VAL A 112 -6.73 -14.02 8.86
N GLU A 113 -7.58 -14.01 7.83
CA GLU A 113 -7.90 -15.20 7.06
C GLU A 113 -7.17 -15.08 5.71
N ILE A 114 -6.24 -16.00 5.46
CA ILE A 114 -5.43 -15.98 4.25
C ILE A 114 -6.23 -16.60 3.11
N LEU A 115 -6.27 -15.92 1.95
CA LEU A 115 -7.02 -16.40 0.79
C LEU A 115 -6.52 -17.79 0.35
N PRO A 116 -7.46 -18.69 -0.07
CA PRO A 116 -7.11 -20.08 -0.35
C PRO A 116 -6.04 -20.31 -1.40
N ILE A 117 -5.95 -19.44 -2.40
CA ILE A 117 -4.97 -19.62 -3.49
C ILE A 117 -3.61 -18.99 -3.20
N THR A 118 -3.39 -18.48 -1.99
CA THR A 118 -2.12 -17.87 -1.60
C THR A 118 -1.01 -18.92 -1.61
N LEU A 119 0.07 -18.63 -2.33
CA LEU A 119 1.23 -19.50 -2.46
C LEU A 119 2.45 -18.96 -1.69
N LYS A 120 2.48 -17.65 -1.45
CA LYS A 120 3.63 -17.00 -0.83
C LYS A 120 3.18 -15.86 0.08
N ILE A 121 3.92 -15.66 1.16
CA ILE A 121 3.80 -14.50 2.02
C ILE A 121 5.04 -13.65 1.79
N ALA A 122 4.84 -12.40 1.36
CA ALA A 122 5.94 -11.51 1.02
C ALA A 122 6.77 -11.15 2.27
N ASP A 123 7.99 -10.71 2.04
CA ASP A 123 8.85 -10.19 3.10
C ASP A 123 8.15 -9.03 3.82
N TYR A 124 8.22 -9.04 5.15
CA TYR A 124 7.62 -8.02 6.02
C TYR A 124 6.09 -7.95 5.97
N ALA A 125 5.40 -8.95 5.40
CA ALA A 125 3.93 -8.95 5.30
C ALA A 125 3.24 -8.80 6.66
N PHE A 126 3.81 -9.40 7.70
CA PHE A 126 3.30 -9.33 9.08
C PHE A 126 4.22 -8.54 10.02
N TYR A 127 5.11 -7.73 9.47
CA TYR A 127 6.07 -6.96 10.26
C TYR A 127 5.35 -6.01 11.22
N LYS A 128 5.69 -6.09 12.51
CA LYS A 128 5.06 -5.32 13.59
C LYS A 128 3.55 -5.52 13.75
N CYS A 129 3.02 -6.61 13.25
CA CYS A 129 1.63 -7.00 13.50
C CYS A 129 1.52 -7.64 14.89
N ARG A 130 1.73 -6.83 15.94
CA ARG A 130 1.92 -7.31 17.32
C ARG A 130 0.64 -7.74 18.02
N ARG A 131 -0.52 -7.37 17.46
CA ARG A 131 -1.82 -7.75 18.02
C ARG A 131 -2.40 -8.99 17.37
N LEU A 132 -1.70 -9.55 16.40
CA LEU A 132 -2.20 -10.70 15.65
C LEU A 132 -2.23 -11.95 16.54
N GLU A 133 -3.41 -12.48 16.77
CA GLU A 133 -3.64 -13.64 17.63
C GLU A 133 -3.97 -14.89 16.82
N ASN A 134 -4.67 -14.72 15.71
CA ASN A 134 -5.16 -15.82 14.88
C ASN A 134 -4.84 -15.60 13.41
N VAL A 135 -4.24 -16.59 12.78
CA VAL A 135 -4.06 -16.63 11.34
C VAL A 135 -4.73 -17.89 10.82
N VAL A 136 -5.75 -17.72 10.00
CA VAL A 136 -6.44 -18.86 9.40
C VAL A 136 -5.78 -19.17 8.07
N MET A 137 -5.10 -20.30 8.00
CA MET A 137 -4.42 -20.77 6.79
C MET A 137 -5.40 -21.50 5.88
N PRO A 138 -5.18 -21.42 4.56
CA PRO A 138 -6.00 -22.15 3.60
C PRO A 138 -5.82 -23.66 3.68
#